data_0b5d403c4abae78cfd920de91f37b04b
#
_entry.id   0b5d403c4abae78cfd920de91f37b04b
#
_cell.length_a   1.000
_cell.length_b   1.000
_cell.length_c   1.000
_cell.angle_alpha   90.00
_cell.angle_beta   90.00
_cell.angle_gamma   90.00
#
_symmetry.space_group_name_H-M   'P 1'
#
loop_
_entity.id
_entity.type
_entity.pdbx_description
1 polymer ?
#
loop_
_entity_poly.entity_id
_entity_poly.type
_entity_poly.pdbx_seq_one_letter_code
_entity_poly.pdbx_strand_id
1 'polypeptide(L)'
;MTEHYDVVVLGAGPGGYVAAIRAAQLGKKVAVIEKQYWGGVCLNVGCIPSKSLIKNAEVAHTFTHEKKTFGINGEVTFNYEDAHKRSRGVSDKIVGGVHYLMKKNKITEINGLGSFKDAKTIEITEGADAGKVVTFDDCIIATGSVVNTLRGVEFSENVVSYEEQILNPVVPKKMVIVGAGAIGMEFAYVLGNYGVDVTVIEFMDRVLPNEDPEVSKVIAKAYKKFGVTLLPGHATTAVRDNGDSVEVDYQKKGSDKTETITVDRVMVSVGFRPRVEGFGLENTGVKLTERGAIDIDDFMRTNVDGIYAIGDVTAKLQLAHVAEAQGIVAAETIAGAETQALGDYMMMPRATFCNPQVASFGYTEEQVKEKWPDREIKVASFPFSANGKAVGLAETDGFAKIVADAEFGELLGAHLVGANASELLNELVLAQNWDLTTNEIARSVHIHPTLSEAVKEAAHGIAGHMINL
;
A
#
# COMPACT_ATOMS: atom_id res chain seq x y z
N MET A 1 -14.37 -7.48 -36.13
CA MET A 1 -13.19 -6.98 -36.90
C MET A 1 -12.02 -6.99 -35.91
N THR A 2 -10.88 -7.48 -36.34
CA THR A 2 -9.64 -7.48 -35.53
C THR A 2 -9.01 -6.10 -35.62
N GLU A 3 -8.73 -5.47 -34.48
CA GLU A 3 -8.02 -4.20 -34.43
C GLU A 3 -6.58 -4.44 -33.97
N HIS A 4 -5.63 -3.70 -34.54
CA HIS A 4 -4.21 -3.79 -34.22
C HIS A 4 -3.72 -2.54 -33.47
N TYR A 5 -2.90 -2.75 -32.44
CA TYR A 5 -2.27 -1.71 -31.62
C TYR A 5 -0.77 -1.97 -31.51
N ASP A 6 0.03 -0.90 -31.36
CA ASP A 6 1.44 -1.05 -31.06
C ASP A 6 1.60 -1.62 -29.65
N VAL A 7 0.80 -1.11 -28.68
CA VAL A 7 0.83 -1.56 -27.29
C VAL A 7 -0.59 -1.83 -26.78
N VAL A 8 -0.80 -3.00 -26.19
CA VAL A 8 -2.01 -3.32 -25.41
C VAL A 8 -1.64 -3.45 -23.94
N VAL A 9 -2.39 -2.79 -23.07
CA VAL A 9 -2.25 -2.91 -21.62
C VAL A 9 -3.44 -3.70 -21.07
N LEU A 10 -3.18 -4.81 -20.40
CA LEU A 10 -4.20 -5.66 -19.79
C LEU A 10 -4.33 -5.33 -18.29
N GLY A 11 -5.33 -4.53 -17.95
CA GLY A 11 -5.61 -3.98 -16.63
C GLY A 11 -5.35 -2.47 -16.56
N ALA A 12 -6.34 -1.71 -16.07
CA ALA A 12 -6.28 -0.25 -15.92
C ALA A 12 -5.97 0.22 -14.49
N GLY A 13 -5.26 -0.59 -13.70
CA GLY A 13 -4.74 -0.20 -12.39
C GLY A 13 -3.67 0.91 -12.48
N PRO A 14 -3.10 1.39 -11.35
CA PRO A 14 -2.13 2.49 -11.36
C PRO A 14 -0.99 2.28 -12.33
N GLY A 15 -0.36 1.12 -12.33
CA GLY A 15 0.69 0.80 -13.30
C GLY A 15 0.18 0.79 -14.74
N GLY A 16 -1.00 0.20 -14.98
CA GLY A 16 -1.56 0.03 -16.31
C GLY A 16 -1.92 1.35 -17.00
N TYR A 17 -2.68 2.24 -16.34
CA TYR A 17 -3.04 3.52 -16.95
C TYR A 17 -1.82 4.44 -17.13
N VAL A 18 -0.86 4.42 -16.19
CA VAL A 18 0.39 5.19 -16.31
C VAL A 18 1.24 4.67 -17.47
N ALA A 19 1.42 3.36 -17.59
CA ALA A 19 2.13 2.75 -18.70
C ALA A 19 1.50 3.11 -20.06
N ALA A 20 0.17 3.03 -20.15
CA ALA A 20 -0.57 3.37 -21.37
C ALA A 20 -0.38 4.84 -21.76
N ILE A 21 -0.47 5.76 -20.79
CA ILE A 21 -0.23 7.20 -21.03
C ILE A 21 1.21 7.42 -21.50
N ARG A 22 2.19 6.82 -20.83
CA ARG A 22 3.60 7.00 -21.20
C ARG A 22 3.90 6.44 -22.58
N ALA A 23 3.40 5.25 -22.93
CA ALA A 23 3.54 4.66 -24.27
C ALA A 23 2.91 5.56 -25.35
N ALA A 24 1.72 6.11 -25.10
CA ALA A 24 1.05 7.03 -26.03
C ALA A 24 1.83 8.34 -26.20
N GLN A 25 2.43 8.90 -25.12
CA GLN A 25 3.30 10.07 -25.19
C GLN A 25 4.57 9.82 -26.02
N LEU A 26 5.02 8.57 -26.07
CA LEU A 26 6.16 8.11 -26.88
C LEU A 26 5.75 7.73 -28.33
N GLY A 27 4.52 8.07 -28.75
CA GLY A 27 4.03 7.94 -30.12
C GLY A 27 3.43 6.59 -30.48
N LYS A 28 3.21 5.69 -29.51
CA LYS A 28 2.58 4.40 -29.73
C LYS A 28 1.06 4.50 -29.84
N LYS A 29 0.44 3.67 -30.69
CA LYS A 29 -1.02 3.46 -30.70
C LYS A 29 -1.38 2.48 -29.59
N VAL A 30 -2.11 2.93 -28.58
CA VAL A 30 -2.35 2.19 -27.33
C VAL A 30 -3.81 1.86 -27.11
N ALA A 31 -4.10 0.64 -26.62
CA ALA A 31 -5.37 0.26 -26.04
C ALA A 31 -5.18 -0.24 -24.61
N VAL A 32 -6.15 0.02 -23.75
CA VAL A 32 -6.23 -0.53 -22.39
C VAL A 32 -7.49 -1.37 -22.28
N ILE A 33 -7.35 -2.59 -21.77
CA ILE A 33 -8.44 -3.53 -21.52
C ILE A 33 -8.69 -3.60 -20.03
N GLU A 34 -9.90 -3.24 -19.57
CA GLU A 34 -10.27 -3.31 -18.15
C GLU A 34 -11.67 -3.91 -17.99
N LYS A 35 -11.79 -4.86 -17.05
CA LYS A 35 -13.05 -5.58 -16.84
C LYS A 35 -13.98 -4.93 -15.82
N GLN A 36 -13.41 -4.21 -14.82
CA GLN A 36 -14.21 -3.80 -13.65
C GLN A 36 -13.90 -2.39 -13.15
N TYR A 37 -12.63 -2.08 -12.87
CA TYR A 37 -12.21 -0.88 -12.16
C TYR A 37 -11.21 -0.06 -12.96
N TRP A 38 -11.65 0.94 -13.71
CA TRP A 38 -10.76 1.95 -14.25
C TRP A 38 -10.04 2.70 -13.12
N GLY A 39 -8.70 2.71 -13.15
CA GLY A 39 -7.87 3.15 -12.04
C GLY A 39 -7.55 2.05 -11.02
N GLY A 40 -8.06 0.82 -11.26
CA GLY A 40 -7.80 -0.37 -10.44
C GLY A 40 -8.36 -0.32 -9.03
N VAL A 41 -7.93 -1.28 -8.21
CA VAL A 41 -8.26 -1.36 -6.79
C VAL A 41 -7.94 -0.05 -6.07
N CYS A 42 -6.77 0.54 -6.33
CA CYS A 42 -6.29 1.74 -5.63
C CYS A 42 -7.29 2.90 -5.66
N LEU A 43 -7.85 3.23 -6.84
CA LEU A 43 -8.75 4.37 -7.00
C LEU A 43 -10.19 4.05 -6.57
N ASN A 44 -10.60 2.80 -6.66
CA ASN A 44 -12.00 2.41 -6.48
C ASN A 44 -12.31 1.86 -5.10
N VAL A 45 -11.49 0.94 -4.59
CA VAL A 45 -11.77 0.19 -3.36
C VAL A 45 -10.54 0.07 -2.42
N GLY A 46 -9.48 0.81 -2.71
CA GLY A 46 -8.20 0.75 -1.98
C GLY A 46 -7.73 2.11 -1.49
N CYS A 47 -6.59 2.57 -2.02
CA CYS A 47 -5.82 3.73 -1.53
C CYS A 47 -6.66 4.99 -1.38
N ILE A 48 -7.35 5.40 -2.43
CA ILE A 48 -8.04 6.70 -2.46
C ILE A 48 -9.24 6.75 -1.53
N PRO A 49 -10.20 5.82 -1.59
CA PRO A 49 -11.33 5.85 -0.66
C PRO A 49 -10.92 5.61 0.79
N SER A 50 -9.90 4.79 1.08
CA SER A 50 -9.41 4.58 2.44
C SER A 50 -8.79 5.85 3.03
N LYS A 51 -7.97 6.60 2.27
CA LYS A 51 -7.40 7.89 2.73
C LYS A 51 -8.48 8.95 2.94
N SER A 52 -9.55 8.91 2.14
CA SER A 52 -10.74 9.74 2.40
C SER A 52 -11.41 9.38 3.74
N LEU A 53 -11.59 8.08 4.03
CA LEU A 53 -12.15 7.61 5.29
C LEU A 53 -11.24 7.91 6.49
N ILE A 54 -9.92 7.71 6.34
CA ILE A 54 -8.93 8.05 7.37
C ILE A 54 -9.01 9.53 7.72
N LYS A 55 -9.11 10.43 6.73
CA LYS A 55 -9.26 11.86 7.01
C LYS A 55 -10.53 12.19 7.79
N ASN A 56 -11.63 11.51 7.50
CA ASN A 56 -12.85 11.65 8.29
C ASN A 56 -12.67 11.10 9.72
N ALA A 57 -11.96 9.98 9.86
CA ALA A 57 -11.64 9.39 11.17
C ALA A 57 -10.72 10.28 12.02
N GLU A 58 -9.73 10.94 11.41
CA GLU A 58 -8.88 11.94 12.08
C GLU A 58 -9.71 13.09 12.67
N VAL A 59 -10.66 13.61 11.88
CA VAL A 59 -11.58 14.65 12.37
C VAL A 59 -12.41 14.11 13.53
N ALA A 60 -12.99 12.91 13.40
CA ALA A 60 -13.76 12.29 14.49
C ALA A 60 -12.88 12.06 15.73
N HIS A 61 -11.63 11.62 15.57
CA HIS A 61 -10.66 11.42 16.65
C HIS A 61 -10.42 12.70 17.45
N THR A 62 -10.13 13.80 16.76
CA THR A 62 -9.90 15.10 17.41
C THR A 62 -11.09 15.54 18.24
N PHE A 63 -12.31 15.39 17.71
CA PHE A 63 -13.54 15.77 18.43
C PHE A 63 -13.96 14.80 19.53
N THR A 64 -13.47 13.56 19.56
CA THR A 64 -13.81 12.58 20.61
C THR A 64 -12.73 12.45 21.67
N HIS A 65 -11.47 12.41 21.28
CA HIS A 65 -10.36 12.08 22.14
C HIS A 65 -9.51 13.30 22.56
N GLU A 66 -9.54 14.40 21.79
CA GLU A 66 -8.64 15.55 21.97
C GLU A 66 -9.37 16.85 22.33
N LYS A 67 -10.65 16.78 22.70
CA LYS A 67 -11.48 17.95 23.04
C LYS A 67 -10.81 18.93 23.99
N LYS A 68 -10.17 18.41 25.04
CA LYS A 68 -9.53 19.27 26.07
C LYS A 68 -8.32 20.00 25.50
N THR A 69 -7.54 19.33 24.65
CA THR A 69 -6.34 19.91 24.03
C THR A 69 -6.68 21.09 23.14
N PHE A 70 -7.77 20.98 22.38
CA PHE A 70 -8.16 22.01 21.41
C PHE A 70 -9.31 22.93 21.89
N GLY A 71 -9.72 22.83 23.16
CA GLY A 71 -10.77 23.68 23.73
C GLY A 71 -12.15 23.47 23.13
N ILE A 72 -12.42 22.26 22.63
CA ILE A 72 -13.70 21.91 21.98
C ILE A 72 -14.76 21.62 23.04
N ASN A 73 -15.87 22.36 22.99
CA ASN A 73 -17.00 22.21 23.90
C ASN A 73 -18.25 21.72 23.14
N GLY A 74 -19.16 21.07 23.86
CA GLY A 74 -20.40 20.54 23.32
C GLY A 74 -20.28 19.06 22.88
N GLU A 75 -21.44 18.52 22.43
CA GLU A 75 -21.56 17.18 21.90
C GLU A 75 -21.49 17.23 20.38
N VAL A 76 -20.74 16.30 19.80
CA VAL A 76 -20.60 16.14 18.34
C VAL A 76 -20.87 14.69 18.01
N THR A 77 -21.66 14.43 17.00
CA THR A 77 -21.93 13.10 16.47
C THR A 77 -21.31 12.96 15.07
N PHE A 78 -20.86 11.76 14.73
CA PHE A 78 -20.28 11.45 13.44
C PHE A 78 -21.13 10.37 12.75
N ASN A 79 -21.42 10.58 11.48
CA ASN A 79 -22.14 9.64 10.65
C ASN A 79 -21.16 8.95 9.67
N TYR A 80 -21.01 7.63 9.82
CA TYR A 80 -20.15 6.86 8.92
C TYR A 80 -20.68 6.81 7.49
N GLU A 81 -22.00 6.73 7.30
CA GLU A 81 -22.62 6.72 5.96
C GLU A 81 -22.25 7.96 5.15
N ASP A 82 -22.24 9.15 5.78
CA ASP A 82 -21.81 10.39 5.14
C ASP A 82 -20.32 10.37 4.79
N ALA A 83 -19.47 9.84 5.67
CA ALA A 83 -18.05 9.65 5.40
C ALA A 83 -17.81 8.65 4.25
N HIS A 84 -18.56 7.56 4.25
CA HIS A 84 -18.57 6.57 3.17
C HIS A 84 -18.98 7.20 1.83
N LYS A 85 -20.12 7.91 1.79
CA LYS A 85 -20.60 8.63 0.60
C LYS A 85 -19.55 9.61 0.07
N ARG A 86 -18.91 10.37 0.97
CA ARG A 86 -17.79 11.25 0.59
C ARG A 86 -16.64 10.45 -0.03
N SER A 87 -16.25 9.32 0.54
CA SER A 87 -15.17 8.49 0.01
C SER A 87 -15.47 7.95 -1.39
N ARG A 88 -16.72 7.54 -1.64
CA ARG A 88 -17.18 7.13 -2.99
C ARG A 88 -17.10 8.27 -3.99
N GLY A 89 -17.59 9.46 -3.62
CA GLY A 89 -17.52 10.65 -4.49
C GLY A 89 -16.07 11.08 -4.82
N VAL A 90 -15.12 10.86 -3.89
CA VAL A 90 -13.69 11.08 -4.16
C VAL A 90 -13.18 10.07 -5.19
N SER A 91 -13.52 8.79 -5.04
CA SER A 91 -13.17 7.74 -6.01
C SER A 91 -13.70 8.06 -7.40
N ASP A 92 -14.98 8.37 -7.51
CA ASP A 92 -15.65 8.69 -8.80
C ASP A 92 -14.97 9.88 -9.52
N LYS A 93 -14.60 10.91 -8.75
CA LYS A 93 -13.90 12.09 -9.29
C LYS A 93 -12.54 11.72 -9.87
N ILE A 94 -11.75 10.91 -9.16
CA ILE A 94 -10.39 10.52 -9.61
C ILE A 94 -10.48 9.54 -10.80
N VAL A 95 -11.41 8.60 -10.78
CA VAL A 95 -11.67 7.69 -11.92
C VAL A 95 -12.08 8.49 -13.17
N GLY A 96 -12.93 9.50 -13.02
CA GLY A 96 -13.25 10.41 -14.11
C GLY A 96 -12.02 11.13 -14.68
N GLY A 97 -11.02 11.40 -13.84
CA GLY A 97 -9.71 11.92 -14.26
C GLY A 97 -8.94 10.93 -15.12
N VAL A 98 -8.98 9.63 -14.80
CA VAL A 98 -8.33 8.59 -15.63
C VAL A 98 -8.95 8.54 -17.03
N HIS A 99 -10.28 8.49 -17.14
CA HIS A 99 -10.98 8.55 -18.44
C HIS A 99 -10.63 9.80 -19.25
N TYR A 100 -10.55 10.95 -18.57
CA TYR A 100 -10.09 12.18 -19.23
C TYR A 100 -8.67 12.03 -19.79
N LEU A 101 -7.75 11.43 -19.04
CA LEU A 101 -6.37 11.21 -19.48
C LEU A 101 -6.28 10.19 -20.63
N MET A 102 -7.08 9.13 -20.61
CA MET A 102 -7.18 8.19 -21.75
C MET A 102 -7.60 8.93 -23.03
N LYS A 103 -8.67 9.71 -22.94
CA LYS A 103 -9.17 10.52 -24.07
C LYS A 103 -8.13 11.55 -24.54
N LYS A 104 -7.49 12.28 -23.61
CA LYS A 104 -6.48 13.31 -23.93
C LYS A 104 -5.30 12.71 -24.70
N ASN A 105 -4.86 11.52 -24.35
CA ASN A 105 -3.74 10.82 -24.99
C ASN A 105 -4.17 9.90 -26.16
N LYS A 106 -5.46 9.93 -26.56
CA LYS A 106 -6.03 9.12 -27.66
C LYS A 106 -5.86 7.61 -27.47
N ILE A 107 -5.90 7.17 -26.22
CA ILE A 107 -5.83 5.77 -25.83
C ILE A 107 -7.21 5.15 -25.99
N THR A 108 -7.29 3.98 -26.62
CA THR A 108 -8.56 3.25 -26.78
C THR A 108 -8.92 2.53 -25.48
N GLU A 109 -10.08 2.82 -24.93
CA GLU A 109 -10.66 2.09 -23.80
C GLU A 109 -11.45 0.89 -24.29
N ILE A 110 -11.16 -0.30 -23.76
CA ILE A 110 -11.87 -1.55 -24.07
C ILE A 110 -12.40 -2.11 -22.75
N ASN A 111 -13.74 -2.21 -22.65
CA ASN A 111 -14.43 -2.58 -21.43
C ASN A 111 -14.82 -4.06 -21.44
N GLY A 112 -14.03 -4.87 -20.76
CA GLY A 112 -14.27 -6.31 -20.66
C GLY A 112 -13.07 -7.12 -20.20
N LEU A 113 -13.27 -8.42 -20.05
CA LEU A 113 -12.24 -9.37 -19.69
C LEU A 113 -11.46 -9.77 -20.95
N GLY A 114 -10.21 -9.33 -21.02
CA GLY A 114 -9.28 -9.77 -22.05
C GLY A 114 -8.69 -11.14 -21.72
N SER A 115 -8.68 -12.05 -22.71
CA SER A 115 -8.07 -13.37 -22.58
C SER A 115 -7.14 -13.65 -23.74
N PHE A 116 -5.90 -14.05 -23.45
CA PHE A 116 -4.93 -14.42 -24.47
C PHE A 116 -5.38 -15.68 -25.24
N LYS A 117 -5.44 -15.58 -26.56
CA LYS A 117 -5.57 -16.73 -27.47
C LYS A 117 -4.21 -17.32 -27.81
N ASP A 118 -3.23 -16.46 -27.93
CA ASP A 118 -1.82 -16.73 -28.14
C ASP A 118 -0.98 -15.52 -27.70
N ALA A 119 0.33 -15.54 -27.91
CA ALA A 119 1.26 -14.50 -27.45
C ALA A 119 1.09 -13.13 -28.13
N LYS A 120 0.21 -12.99 -29.16
CA LYS A 120 0.01 -11.75 -29.92
C LYS A 120 -1.47 -11.39 -30.13
N THR A 121 -2.39 -12.18 -29.54
CA THR A 121 -3.83 -12.02 -29.75
C THR A 121 -4.59 -12.11 -28.42
N ILE A 122 -5.42 -11.12 -28.14
CA ILE A 122 -6.36 -11.10 -27.03
C ILE A 122 -7.79 -11.04 -27.56
N GLU A 123 -8.67 -11.90 -27.04
CA GLU A 123 -10.12 -11.85 -27.21
C GLU A 123 -10.78 -11.28 -25.97
N ILE A 124 -11.75 -10.39 -26.15
CA ILE A 124 -12.57 -9.90 -25.06
C ILE A 124 -13.72 -10.89 -24.85
N THR A 125 -13.68 -11.60 -23.72
CA THR A 125 -14.62 -12.71 -23.44
C THR A 125 -15.88 -12.28 -22.70
N GLU A 126 -15.81 -11.17 -21.95
CA GLU A 126 -16.90 -10.65 -21.14
C GLU A 126 -16.94 -9.11 -21.23
N GLY A 127 -18.05 -8.51 -20.81
CA GLY A 127 -18.21 -7.05 -20.71
C GLY A 127 -18.84 -6.42 -21.94
N ALA A 128 -18.81 -5.08 -21.99
CA ALA A 128 -19.47 -4.31 -23.06
C ALA A 128 -18.83 -4.54 -24.44
N ASP A 129 -17.56 -4.87 -24.49
CA ASP A 129 -16.81 -5.10 -25.70
C ASP A 129 -16.58 -6.59 -26.03
N ALA A 130 -17.35 -7.50 -25.41
CA ALA A 130 -17.25 -8.94 -25.63
C ALA A 130 -17.34 -9.31 -27.11
N GLY A 131 -16.50 -10.25 -27.55
CA GLY A 131 -16.37 -10.70 -28.94
C GLY A 131 -15.38 -9.88 -29.80
N LYS A 132 -14.85 -8.76 -29.27
CA LYS A 132 -13.73 -8.06 -29.93
C LYS A 132 -12.46 -8.90 -29.85
N VAL A 133 -11.65 -8.82 -30.90
CA VAL A 133 -10.31 -9.41 -30.93
C VAL A 133 -9.32 -8.32 -31.26
N VAL A 134 -8.27 -8.23 -30.46
CA VAL A 134 -7.17 -7.27 -30.64
C VAL A 134 -5.85 -8.01 -30.85
N THR A 135 -5.01 -7.46 -31.72
CA THR A 135 -3.63 -7.91 -31.91
C THR A 135 -2.67 -6.77 -31.55
N PHE A 136 -1.44 -7.09 -31.23
CA PHE A 136 -0.47 -6.12 -30.76
C PHE A 136 0.97 -6.50 -31.11
N ASP A 137 1.84 -5.50 -31.17
CA ASP A 137 3.28 -5.70 -31.20
C ASP A 137 3.81 -6.04 -29.81
N ASP A 138 3.40 -5.24 -28.79
CA ASP A 138 3.77 -5.41 -27.39
C ASP A 138 2.55 -5.44 -26.47
N CYS A 139 2.62 -6.22 -25.38
CA CYS A 139 1.59 -6.28 -24.36
C CYS A 139 2.19 -6.07 -22.97
N ILE A 140 1.54 -5.23 -22.16
CA ILE A 140 1.87 -5.04 -20.74
C ILE A 140 0.78 -5.68 -19.89
N ILE A 141 1.13 -6.75 -19.17
CA ILE A 141 0.23 -7.42 -18.22
C ILE A 141 0.26 -6.67 -16.89
N ALA A 142 -0.88 -6.07 -16.52
CA ALA A 142 -1.08 -5.27 -15.31
C ALA A 142 -2.33 -5.75 -14.54
N THR A 143 -2.55 -7.07 -14.49
CA THR A 143 -3.75 -7.71 -13.94
C THR A 143 -3.88 -7.66 -12.43
N GLY A 144 -2.82 -7.22 -11.73
CA GLY A 144 -2.85 -6.99 -10.30
C GLY A 144 -2.82 -8.25 -9.45
N SER A 145 -3.57 -8.25 -8.35
CA SER A 145 -3.58 -9.30 -7.35
C SER A 145 -4.99 -9.74 -6.95
N VAL A 146 -5.04 -10.80 -6.16
CA VAL A 146 -6.25 -11.35 -5.55
C VAL A 146 -6.05 -11.45 -4.05
N VAL A 147 -7.09 -11.17 -3.27
CA VAL A 147 -7.07 -11.29 -1.80
C VAL A 147 -6.79 -12.72 -1.38
N ASN A 148 -5.94 -12.88 -0.38
CA ASN A 148 -5.79 -14.15 0.31
C ASN A 148 -6.88 -14.31 1.37
N THR A 149 -7.25 -15.56 1.63
CA THR A 149 -8.08 -15.94 2.78
C THR A 149 -7.33 -16.94 3.65
N LEU A 150 -7.87 -17.24 4.82
CA LEU A 150 -7.36 -18.30 5.69
C LEU A 150 -7.79 -19.67 5.17
N ARG A 151 -7.00 -20.69 5.44
CA ARG A 151 -7.36 -22.06 5.05
C ARG A 151 -8.68 -22.48 5.69
N GLY A 152 -9.64 -22.89 4.86
CA GLY A 152 -10.97 -23.33 5.30
C GLY A 152 -11.92 -22.20 5.70
N VAL A 153 -11.56 -20.94 5.41
CA VAL A 153 -12.41 -19.77 5.59
C VAL A 153 -12.87 -19.27 4.23
N GLU A 154 -14.18 -19.17 4.06
CA GLU A 154 -14.83 -18.62 2.87
C GLU A 154 -15.37 -17.22 3.19
N PHE A 155 -15.36 -16.32 2.20
CA PHE A 155 -16.02 -15.02 2.32
C PHE A 155 -17.54 -15.21 2.29
N SER A 156 -18.23 -14.38 3.08
CA SER A 156 -19.68 -14.40 3.24
C SER A 156 -20.19 -12.97 3.47
N GLU A 157 -21.45 -12.80 3.87
CA GLU A 157 -22.01 -11.50 4.23
C GLU A 157 -21.28 -10.86 5.44
N ASN A 158 -20.85 -11.71 6.41
CA ASN A 158 -20.23 -11.23 7.65
C ASN A 158 -18.73 -11.57 7.75
N VAL A 159 -18.18 -12.37 6.85
CA VAL A 159 -16.74 -12.64 6.72
C VAL A 159 -16.27 -12.04 5.41
N VAL A 160 -15.64 -10.87 5.49
CA VAL A 160 -15.39 -9.99 4.34
C VAL A 160 -13.91 -9.73 4.11
N SER A 161 -13.55 -9.31 2.91
CA SER A 161 -12.27 -8.69 2.62
C SER A 161 -12.34 -7.16 2.85
N TYR A 162 -11.22 -6.48 2.58
CA TYR A 162 -11.19 -5.01 2.58
C TYR A 162 -12.15 -4.41 1.54
N GLU A 163 -12.40 -5.09 0.42
CA GLU A 163 -13.22 -4.59 -0.67
C GLU A 163 -14.69 -4.49 -0.26
N GLU A 164 -15.26 -5.55 0.28
CA GLU A 164 -16.63 -5.54 0.79
C GLU A 164 -16.76 -4.56 1.97
N GLN A 165 -15.73 -4.50 2.84
CA GLN A 165 -15.77 -3.59 3.97
C GLN A 165 -15.75 -2.13 3.55
N ILE A 166 -14.93 -1.73 2.58
CA ILE A 166 -14.85 -0.33 2.13
C ILE A 166 -16.07 0.12 1.31
N LEU A 167 -16.75 -0.83 0.69
CA LEU A 167 -18.00 -0.60 -0.05
C LEU A 167 -19.25 -0.57 0.83
N ASN A 168 -19.15 -1.04 2.08
CA ASN A 168 -20.28 -1.13 2.99
C ASN A 168 -20.49 0.21 3.74
N PRO A 169 -21.65 0.88 3.60
CA PRO A 169 -21.96 2.11 4.32
C PRO A 169 -22.30 1.88 5.81
N VAL A 170 -22.46 0.63 6.23
CA VAL A 170 -22.86 0.26 7.59
C VAL A 170 -21.68 -0.35 8.36
N VAL A 171 -21.40 0.20 9.53
CA VAL A 171 -20.39 -0.36 10.45
C VAL A 171 -21.04 -1.34 11.44
N PRO A 172 -20.35 -2.44 11.79
CA PRO A 172 -20.79 -3.36 12.85
C PRO A 172 -20.57 -2.72 14.23
N LYS A 173 -21.14 -3.30 15.27
CA LYS A 173 -20.85 -2.90 16.67
C LYS A 173 -19.52 -3.48 17.13
N LYS A 174 -19.25 -4.75 16.75
CA LYS A 174 -18.01 -5.47 17.09
C LYS A 174 -17.41 -6.09 15.84
N MET A 175 -16.10 -6.00 15.71
CA MET A 175 -15.39 -6.54 14.56
C MET A 175 -14.06 -7.18 14.97
N VAL A 176 -13.76 -8.31 14.37
CA VAL A 176 -12.41 -8.87 14.34
C VAL A 176 -11.77 -8.54 13.00
N ILE A 177 -10.54 -8.06 13.05
CA ILE A 177 -9.67 -7.91 11.87
C ILE A 177 -8.55 -8.93 11.99
N VAL A 178 -8.44 -9.83 11.02
CA VAL A 178 -7.38 -10.83 10.96
C VAL A 178 -6.26 -10.32 10.07
N GLY A 179 -5.11 -10.06 10.68
CA GLY A 179 -3.94 -9.45 10.05
C GLY A 179 -3.73 -8.00 10.49
N ALA A 180 -2.59 -7.72 11.12
CA ALA A 180 -2.17 -6.38 11.54
C ALA A 180 -1.16 -5.74 10.57
N GLY A 181 -1.30 -6.00 9.27
CA GLY A 181 -0.63 -5.28 8.20
C GLY A 181 -1.23 -3.88 7.98
N ALA A 182 -0.75 -3.15 6.97
CA ALA A 182 -1.18 -1.78 6.67
C ALA A 182 -2.71 -1.66 6.58
N ILE A 183 -3.36 -2.53 5.80
CA ILE A 183 -4.81 -2.51 5.60
C ILE A 183 -5.56 -2.74 6.91
N GLY A 184 -5.18 -3.78 7.67
CA GLY A 184 -5.85 -4.09 8.94
C GLY A 184 -5.74 -2.96 9.95
N MET A 185 -4.57 -2.32 10.07
CA MET A 185 -4.34 -1.21 10.99
C MET A 185 -5.06 0.07 10.55
N GLU A 186 -5.11 0.38 9.25
CA GLU A 186 -5.88 1.52 8.73
C GLU A 186 -7.39 1.36 8.99
N PHE A 187 -7.97 0.17 8.73
CA PHE A 187 -9.37 -0.09 9.02
C PHE A 187 -9.68 -0.09 10.53
N ALA A 188 -8.78 -0.64 11.35
CA ALA A 188 -8.93 -0.58 12.81
C ALA A 188 -9.00 0.87 13.33
N TYR A 189 -8.19 1.78 12.76
CA TYR A 189 -8.27 3.20 13.07
C TYR A 189 -9.58 3.85 12.62
N VAL A 190 -9.96 3.62 11.36
CA VAL A 190 -11.20 4.19 10.81
C VAL A 190 -12.41 3.72 11.61
N LEU A 191 -12.59 2.42 11.76
CA LEU A 191 -13.78 1.84 12.39
C LEU A 191 -13.87 2.15 13.88
N GLY A 192 -12.74 2.12 14.60
CA GLY A 192 -12.70 2.49 16.01
C GLY A 192 -13.14 3.93 16.27
N ASN A 193 -12.81 4.89 15.37
CA ASN A 193 -13.27 6.27 15.48
C ASN A 193 -14.76 6.47 15.17
N TYR A 194 -15.43 5.46 14.59
CA TYR A 194 -16.88 5.41 14.44
C TYR A 194 -17.57 4.48 15.46
N GLY A 195 -16.87 4.16 16.56
CA GLY A 195 -17.44 3.46 17.71
C GLY A 195 -17.52 1.94 17.59
N VAL A 196 -16.84 1.35 16.62
CA VAL A 196 -16.72 -0.12 16.52
C VAL A 196 -15.76 -0.64 17.59
N ASP A 197 -16.17 -1.66 18.32
CA ASP A 197 -15.28 -2.44 19.22
C ASP A 197 -14.40 -3.37 18.35
N VAL A 198 -13.15 -2.96 18.13
CA VAL A 198 -12.23 -3.62 17.20
C VAL A 198 -11.22 -4.49 17.95
N THR A 199 -11.12 -5.74 17.55
CA THR A 199 -10.03 -6.65 17.93
C THR A 199 -9.23 -7.03 16.70
N VAL A 200 -7.91 -6.84 16.73
CA VAL A 200 -6.99 -7.22 15.67
C VAL A 200 -6.20 -8.44 16.10
N ILE A 201 -6.29 -9.53 15.34
CA ILE A 201 -5.53 -10.78 15.57
C ILE A 201 -4.41 -10.88 14.56
N GLU A 202 -3.16 -11.01 15.05
CA GLU A 202 -1.96 -11.06 14.20
C GLU A 202 -1.12 -12.29 14.54
N PHE A 203 -0.81 -13.07 13.50
CA PHE A 203 0.03 -14.27 13.62
C PHE A 203 1.48 -13.94 14.01
N MET A 204 2.03 -12.84 13.48
CA MET A 204 3.37 -12.39 13.83
C MET A 204 3.40 -11.79 15.24
N ASP A 205 4.58 -11.73 15.84
CA ASP A 205 4.73 -11.34 17.24
C ASP A 205 4.56 -9.81 17.48
N ARG A 206 4.33 -9.04 16.41
CA ARG A 206 4.12 -7.59 16.45
C ARG A 206 3.16 -7.12 15.35
N VAL A 207 2.50 -5.99 15.57
CA VAL A 207 1.73 -5.30 14.54
C VAL A 207 2.67 -4.68 13.52
N LEU A 208 2.22 -4.46 12.28
CA LEU A 208 3.05 -3.99 11.16
C LEU A 208 4.38 -4.78 11.10
N PRO A 209 4.34 -6.10 10.96
CA PRO A 209 5.50 -6.97 11.18
C PRO A 209 6.68 -6.71 10.22
N ASN A 210 6.41 -6.08 9.07
CA ASN A 210 7.40 -5.73 8.06
C ASN A 210 8.14 -4.41 8.36
N GLU A 211 7.69 -3.66 9.38
CA GLU A 211 8.29 -2.39 9.78
C GLU A 211 9.36 -2.60 10.88
N ASP A 212 10.11 -1.54 11.14
CA ASP A 212 11.09 -1.53 12.24
C ASP A 212 10.40 -1.87 13.58
N PRO A 213 11.02 -2.70 14.46
CA PRO A 213 10.43 -3.09 15.74
C PRO A 213 10.04 -1.92 16.66
N GLU A 214 10.77 -0.81 16.60
CA GLU A 214 10.46 0.38 17.40
C GLU A 214 9.23 1.10 16.85
N VAL A 215 9.04 1.12 15.54
CA VAL A 215 7.81 1.60 14.89
C VAL A 215 6.60 0.79 15.37
N SER A 216 6.71 -0.55 15.34
CA SER A 216 5.65 -1.45 15.82
C SER A 216 5.26 -1.18 17.29
N LYS A 217 6.24 -0.88 18.16
CA LYS A 217 6.00 -0.54 19.56
C LYS A 217 5.20 0.77 19.71
N VAL A 218 5.53 1.80 18.93
CA VAL A 218 4.80 3.07 18.94
C VAL A 218 3.35 2.86 18.52
N ILE A 219 3.13 2.15 17.43
CA ILE A 219 1.79 1.84 16.92
C ILE A 219 0.99 1.02 17.93
N ALA A 220 1.55 -0.04 18.49
CA ALA A 220 0.87 -0.86 19.49
C ALA A 220 0.43 -0.03 20.70
N LYS A 221 1.29 0.89 21.19
CA LYS A 221 0.97 1.80 22.29
C LYS A 221 -0.16 2.77 21.93
N ALA A 222 -0.11 3.37 20.73
CA ALA A 222 -1.11 4.32 20.26
C ALA A 222 -2.50 3.65 20.13
N TYR A 223 -2.57 2.47 19.51
CA TYR A 223 -3.82 1.74 19.33
C TYR A 223 -4.43 1.23 20.64
N LYS A 224 -3.58 0.79 21.58
CA LYS A 224 -4.05 0.44 22.93
C LYS A 224 -4.65 1.66 23.64
N LYS A 225 -4.02 2.83 23.54
CA LYS A 225 -4.54 4.10 24.09
C LYS A 225 -5.86 4.51 23.43
N PHE A 226 -5.99 4.23 22.15
CA PHE A 226 -7.17 4.48 21.34
C PHE A 226 -8.33 3.49 21.66
N GLY A 227 -8.07 2.37 22.32
CA GLY A 227 -9.08 1.39 22.73
C GLY A 227 -9.22 0.16 21.82
N VAL A 228 -8.36 0.02 20.81
CA VAL A 228 -8.31 -1.19 19.97
C VAL A 228 -7.60 -2.32 20.71
N THR A 229 -8.22 -3.51 20.73
CA THR A 229 -7.59 -4.71 21.26
C THR A 229 -6.64 -5.31 20.22
N LEU A 230 -5.35 -5.44 20.58
CA LEU A 230 -4.34 -6.04 19.72
C LEU A 230 -3.89 -7.38 20.29
N LEU A 231 -3.93 -8.43 19.48
CA LEU A 231 -3.51 -9.80 19.81
C LEU A 231 -2.40 -10.27 18.86
N PRO A 232 -1.17 -9.70 18.97
CA PRO A 232 -0.01 -10.22 18.24
C PRO A 232 0.42 -11.57 18.81
N GLY A 233 1.07 -12.41 17.99
CA GLY A 233 1.48 -13.76 18.35
C GLY A 233 0.32 -14.73 18.52
N HIS A 234 -0.84 -14.47 17.88
CA HIS A 234 -2.02 -15.33 17.93
C HIS A 234 -2.40 -15.80 16.52
N ALA A 235 -2.62 -17.09 16.37
CA ALA A 235 -3.13 -17.71 15.15
C ALA A 235 -4.66 -17.76 15.19
N THR A 236 -5.31 -17.24 14.16
CA THR A 236 -6.73 -17.54 13.91
C THR A 236 -6.85 -18.96 13.38
N THR A 237 -7.58 -19.83 14.08
CA THR A 237 -7.66 -21.26 13.76
C THR A 237 -8.98 -21.64 13.09
N ALA A 238 -10.06 -20.90 13.34
CA ALA A 238 -11.35 -21.08 12.65
C ALA A 238 -12.14 -19.77 12.63
N VAL A 239 -12.97 -19.60 11.61
CA VAL A 239 -13.99 -18.55 11.50
C VAL A 239 -15.28 -19.20 11.05
N ARG A 240 -16.36 -18.98 11.79
CA ARG A 240 -17.68 -19.57 11.53
C ARG A 240 -18.73 -18.47 11.48
N ASP A 241 -19.31 -18.26 10.31
CA ASP A 241 -20.45 -17.36 10.13
C ASP A 241 -21.74 -18.10 10.48
N ASN A 242 -22.44 -17.65 11.52
CA ASN A 242 -23.69 -18.23 12.00
C ASN A 242 -24.92 -17.43 11.50
N GLY A 243 -24.73 -16.47 10.58
CA GLY A 243 -25.76 -15.58 10.06
C GLY A 243 -25.92 -14.31 10.90
N ASP A 244 -26.29 -14.44 12.17
CA ASP A 244 -26.47 -13.28 13.07
C ASP A 244 -25.16 -12.84 13.78
N SER A 245 -24.15 -13.67 13.76
CA SER A 245 -22.85 -13.43 14.38
C SER A 245 -21.76 -14.30 13.77
N VAL A 246 -20.51 -13.90 13.98
CA VAL A 246 -19.33 -14.67 13.56
C VAL A 246 -18.53 -15.08 14.79
N GLU A 247 -18.20 -16.35 14.90
CA GLU A 247 -17.29 -16.87 15.92
C GLU A 247 -15.89 -17.02 15.34
N VAL A 248 -14.90 -16.51 16.05
CA VAL A 248 -13.48 -16.59 15.68
C VAL A 248 -12.73 -17.32 16.77
N ASP A 249 -12.19 -18.49 16.45
CA ASP A 249 -11.28 -19.21 17.31
C ASP A 249 -9.84 -18.77 17.06
N TYR A 250 -9.11 -18.52 18.13
CA TYR A 250 -7.72 -18.16 18.05
C TYR A 250 -6.89 -18.77 19.17
N GLN A 251 -5.60 -18.93 18.91
CA GLN A 251 -4.65 -19.51 19.85
C GLN A 251 -3.40 -18.67 19.92
N LYS A 252 -2.88 -18.44 21.13
CA LYS A 252 -1.55 -17.87 21.31
C LYS A 252 -0.49 -18.87 20.84
N LYS A 253 0.51 -18.41 20.11
CA LYS A 253 1.63 -19.26 19.71
C LYS A 253 2.26 -19.95 20.91
N GLY A 254 2.48 -21.27 20.76
CA GLY A 254 3.03 -22.10 21.84
C GLY A 254 2.05 -22.47 22.95
N SER A 255 0.75 -22.22 22.77
CA SER A 255 -0.32 -22.62 23.68
C SER A 255 -1.31 -23.52 22.98
N ASP A 256 -1.77 -24.58 23.65
CA ASP A 256 -2.84 -25.45 23.17
C ASP A 256 -4.25 -24.92 23.51
N LYS A 257 -4.32 -23.81 24.26
CA LYS A 257 -5.59 -23.21 24.68
C LYS A 257 -6.20 -22.43 23.51
N THR A 258 -7.38 -22.87 23.07
CA THR A 258 -8.21 -22.11 22.13
C THR A 258 -9.10 -21.13 22.90
N GLU A 259 -9.15 -19.91 22.42
CA GLU A 259 -10.09 -18.87 22.86
C GLU A 259 -11.03 -18.53 21.71
N THR A 260 -12.26 -18.17 22.02
CA THR A 260 -13.29 -17.81 21.04
C THR A 260 -13.81 -16.41 21.34
N ILE A 261 -13.91 -15.59 20.29
CA ILE A 261 -14.57 -14.28 20.33
C ILE A 261 -15.75 -14.28 19.36
N THR A 262 -16.89 -13.73 19.81
CA THR A 262 -18.10 -13.57 19.00
C THR A 262 -18.26 -12.11 18.63
N VAL A 263 -18.42 -11.83 17.32
CA VAL A 263 -18.52 -10.49 16.74
C VAL A 263 -19.59 -10.43 15.67
N ASP A 264 -19.94 -9.23 15.22
CA ASP A 264 -20.92 -9.04 14.14
C ASP A 264 -20.29 -9.28 12.76
N ARG A 265 -18.99 -8.97 12.61
CA ARG A 265 -18.27 -9.07 11.32
C ARG A 265 -16.79 -9.39 11.53
N VAL A 266 -16.21 -10.11 10.56
CA VAL A 266 -14.78 -10.41 10.48
C VAL A 266 -14.24 -9.86 9.16
N MET A 267 -13.15 -9.11 9.22
CA MET A 267 -12.40 -8.72 8.01
C MET A 267 -11.09 -9.51 7.95
N VAL A 268 -10.87 -10.19 6.82
CA VAL A 268 -9.63 -10.94 6.57
C VAL A 268 -8.69 -10.09 5.73
N SER A 269 -7.51 -9.77 6.26
CA SER A 269 -6.49 -8.91 5.64
C SER A 269 -5.09 -9.53 5.73
N VAL A 270 -4.96 -10.78 5.27
CA VAL A 270 -3.74 -11.62 5.35
C VAL A 270 -2.90 -11.59 4.07
N GLY A 271 -2.98 -10.50 3.32
CA GLY A 271 -2.17 -10.25 2.12
C GLY A 271 -2.83 -10.67 0.82
N PHE A 272 -2.02 -10.73 -0.24
CA PHE A 272 -2.45 -10.91 -1.63
C PHE A 272 -1.60 -11.95 -2.35
N ARG A 273 -2.16 -12.52 -3.41
CA ARG A 273 -1.42 -13.34 -4.38
C ARG A 273 -1.55 -12.76 -5.78
N PRO A 274 -0.57 -12.96 -6.67
CA PRO A 274 -0.63 -12.50 -8.06
C PRO A 274 -1.86 -13.03 -8.79
N ARG A 275 -2.49 -12.19 -9.62
CA ARG A 275 -3.58 -12.61 -10.50
C ARG A 275 -3.01 -13.11 -11.82
N VAL A 276 -2.76 -14.41 -11.91
CA VAL A 276 -2.17 -15.08 -13.07
C VAL A 276 -3.15 -16.02 -13.80
N GLU A 277 -4.36 -16.14 -13.29
CA GLU A 277 -5.39 -17.06 -13.79
C GLU A 277 -6.59 -16.32 -14.38
N GLY A 278 -7.34 -16.99 -15.27
CA GLY A 278 -8.63 -16.52 -15.80
C GLY A 278 -8.52 -15.56 -16.99
N PHE A 279 -7.34 -15.37 -17.57
CA PHE A 279 -7.14 -14.52 -18.76
C PHE A 279 -6.24 -15.16 -19.83
N GLY A 280 -6.10 -16.49 -19.80
CA GLY A 280 -5.40 -17.26 -20.86
C GLY A 280 -3.88 -17.09 -20.87
N LEU A 281 -3.25 -16.75 -19.73
CA LEU A 281 -1.80 -16.56 -19.62
C LEU A 281 -1.02 -17.80 -20.10
N GLU A 282 -1.55 -18.99 -19.86
CA GLU A 282 -0.99 -20.28 -20.26
C GLU A 282 -0.81 -20.43 -21.78
N ASN A 283 -1.55 -19.66 -22.58
CA ASN A 283 -1.46 -19.65 -24.04
C ASN A 283 -0.27 -18.81 -24.56
N THR A 284 0.40 -18.06 -23.69
CA THR A 284 1.48 -17.13 -24.08
C THR A 284 2.88 -17.73 -23.97
N GLY A 285 3.07 -18.75 -23.13
CA GLY A 285 4.38 -19.28 -22.77
C GLY A 285 5.15 -18.46 -21.73
N VAL A 286 4.51 -17.46 -21.12
CA VAL A 286 5.07 -16.66 -20.00
C VAL A 286 5.32 -17.57 -18.80
N LYS A 287 6.51 -17.47 -18.23
CA LYS A 287 6.91 -18.25 -17.05
C LYS A 287 6.52 -17.56 -15.74
N LEU A 288 6.16 -18.39 -14.78
CA LEU A 288 5.94 -17.96 -13.40
C LEU A 288 7.15 -18.31 -12.53
N THR A 289 7.36 -17.50 -11.51
CA THR A 289 8.30 -17.79 -10.42
C THR A 289 7.79 -18.97 -9.58
N GLU A 290 8.62 -19.52 -8.71
CA GLU A 290 8.22 -20.57 -7.76
C GLU A 290 7.07 -20.14 -6.83
N ARG A 291 6.88 -18.83 -6.64
CA ARG A 291 5.80 -18.23 -5.85
C ARG A 291 4.55 -17.90 -6.66
N GLY A 292 4.49 -18.29 -7.93
CA GLY A 292 3.33 -18.12 -8.80
C GLY A 292 3.14 -16.69 -9.35
N ALA A 293 4.16 -15.85 -9.32
CA ALA A 293 4.14 -14.51 -9.92
C ALA A 293 4.73 -14.55 -11.34
N ILE A 294 4.36 -13.60 -12.21
CA ILE A 294 5.03 -13.44 -13.50
C ILE A 294 6.48 -13.00 -13.26
N ASP A 295 7.41 -13.78 -13.83
CA ASP A 295 8.85 -13.47 -13.74
C ASP A 295 9.22 -12.35 -14.72
N ILE A 296 9.96 -11.36 -14.24
CA ILE A 296 10.39 -10.19 -15.01
C ILE A 296 11.86 -9.85 -14.74
N ASP A 297 12.51 -9.28 -15.76
CA ASP A 297 13.80 -8.62 -15.62
C ASP A 297 13.66 -7.18 -15.04
N ASP A 298 14.78 -6.47 -14.91
CA ASP A 298 14.84 -5.10 -14.38
C ASP A 298 14.20 -4.06 -15.32
N PHE A 299 13.87 -4.44 -16.55
CA PHE A 299 13.18 -3.63 -17.56
C PHE A 299 11.75 -4.13 -17.83
N MET A 300 11.17 -4.88 -16.91
CA MET A 300 9.80 -5.41 -16.91
C MET A 300 9.52 -6.44 -18.03
N ARG A 301 10.56 -6.95 -18.72
CA ARG A 301 10.40 -7.98 -19.76
C ARG A 301 10.13 -9.34 -19.13
N THR A 302 9.22 -10.10 -19.71
CA THR A 302 9.07 -11.52 -19.42
C THR A 302 10.03 -12.36 -20.29
N ASN A 303 9.95 -13.68 -20.16
CA ASN A 303 10.69 -14.59 -21.05
C ASN A 303 10.13 -14.67 -22.48
N VAL A 304 9.00 -14.03 -22.78
CA VAL A 304 8.34 -14.00 -24.09
C VAL A 304 8.51 -12.63 -24.71
N ASP A 305 9.11 -12.60 -25.91
CA ASP A 305 9.34 -11.36 -26.65
C ASP A 305 8.03 -10.60 -26.93
N GLY A 306 8.03 -9.30 -26.65
CA GLY A 306 6.87 -8.43 -26.75
C GLY A 306 5.81 -8.63 -25.65
N ILE A 307 6.13 -9.36 -24.57
CA ILE A 307 5.27 -9.43 -23.38
C ILE A 307 6.03 -8.93 -22.14
N TYR A 308 5.45 -7.95 -21.49
CA TYR A 308 5.91 -7.29 -20.27
C TYR A 308 4.92 -7.52 -19.14
N ALA A 309 5.36 -7.42 -17.88
CA ALA A 309 4.45 -7.46 -16.74
C ALA A 309 4.86 -6.44 -15.66
N ILE A 310 3.86 -5.83 -15.04
CA ILE A 310 4.04 -4.77 -14.01
C ILE A 310 3.05 -4.91 -12.87
N GLY A 311 3.38 -4.30 -11.75
CA GLY A 311 2.52 -4.24 -10.55
C GLY A 311 2.45 -5.56 -9.82
N ASP A 312 1.35 -5.75 -9.10
CA ASP A 312 1.17 -6.84 -8.14
C ASP A 312 1.29 -8.24 -8.75
N VAL A 313 1.02 -8.39 -10.04
CA VAL A 313 1.13 -9.68 -10.75
C VAL A 313 2.58 -10.19 -10.77
N THR A 314 3.57 -9.31 -10.61
CA THR A 314 4.99 -9.65 -10.54
C THR A 314 5.47 -10.01 -9.13
N ALA A 315 4.68 -9.71 -8.09
CA ALA A 315 4.99 -9.87 -6.67
C ALA A 315 6.35 -9.30 -6.23
N LYS A 316 6.92 -8.34 -6.97
CA LYS A 316 8.17 -7.67 -6.56
C LYS A 316 7.91 -6.80 -5.32
N LEU A 317 7.00 -5.83 -5.42
CA LEU A 317 6.49 -5.04 -4.30
C LEU A 317 5.09 -4.53 -4.66
N GLN A 318 4.07 -4.94 -3.89
CA GLN A 318 2.66 -4.70 -4.18
C GLN A 318 2.22 -3.31 -3.69
N LEU A 319 2.72 -2.26 -4.36
CA LEU A 319 2.41 -0.86 -4.08
C LEU A 319 2.10 -0.10 -5.38
N ALA A 320 1.11 0.80 -5.31
CA ALA A 320 0.63 1.54 -6.47
C ALA A 320 1.74 2.35 -7.16
N HIS A 321 2.54 3.11 -6.41
CA HIS A 321 3.64 3.93 -6.93
C HIS A 321 4.79 3.08 -7.52
N VAL A 322 4.99 1.85 -7.03
CA VAL A 322 5.94 0.92 -7.62
C VAL A 322 5.43 0.41 -8.96
N ALA A 323 4.14 0.07 -9.04
CA ALA A 323 3.51 -0.31 -10.30
C ALA A 323 3.53 0.82 -11.34
N GLU A 324 3.33 2.09 -10.91
CA GLU A 324 3.45 3.27 -11.78
C GLU A 324 4.88 3.43 -12.33
N ALA A 325 5.89 3.31 -11.46
CA ALA A 325 7.29 3.37 -11.88
C ALA A 325 7.65 2.23 -12.83
N GLN A 326 7.23 0.99 -12.54
CA GLN A 326 7.36 -0.14 -13.46
C GLN A 326 6.67 0.12 -14.80
N GLY A 327 5.49 0.76 -14.78
CA GLY A 327 4.74 1.12 -15.98
C GLY A 327 5.51 2.09 -16.89
N ILE A 328 6.17 3.08 -16.31
CA ILE A 328 7.03 4.03 -17.04
C ILE A 328 8.20 3.28 -17.67
N VAL A 329 8.93 2.46 -16.89
CA VAL A 329 10.08 1.67 -17.37
C VAL A 329 9.66 0.74 -18.52
N ALA A 330 8.53 0.03 -18.40
CA ALA A 330 8.02 -0.85 -19.46
C ALA A 330 7.71 -0.08 -20.74
N ALA A 331 7.00 1.05 -20.64
CA ALA A 331 6.62 1.87 -21.79
C ALA A 331 7.85 2.47 -22.49
N GLU A 332 8.84 2.93 -21.76
CA GLU A 332 10.10 3.48 -22.27
C GLU A 332 10.95 2.39 -22.92
N THR A 333 11.02 1.19 -22.32
CA THR A 333 11.71 0.03 -22.89
C THR A 333 11.09 -0.37 -24.23
N ILE A 334 9.76 -0.46 -24.32
CA ILE A 334 9.01 -0.77 -25.54
C ILE A 334 9.27 0.28 -26.65
N ALA A 335 9.35 1.54 -26.27
CA ALA A 335 9.56 2.62 -27.22
C ALA A 335 11.03 2.80 -27.63
N GLY A 336 11.98 2.10 -26.98
CA GLY A 336 13.42 2.30 -27.18
C GLY A 336 13.89 3.67 -26.67
N ALA A 337 13.17 4.28 -25.72
CA ALA A 337 13.56 5.52 -25.08
C ALA A 337 14.62 5.27 -23.99
N GLU A 338 15.31 6.33 -23.57
CA GLU A 338 16.19 6.25 -22.41
C GLU A 338 15.37 5.94 -21.16
N THR A 339 15.79 4.91 -20.42
CA THR A 339 15.14 4.48 -19.17
C THR A 339 16.16 3.89 -18.22
N GLN A 340 15.78 3.77 -16.94
CA GLN A 340 16.60 3.21 -15.89
C GLN A 340 15.87 2.10 -15.17
N ALA A 341 16.61 1.04 -14.80
CA ALA A 341 16.11 -0.01 -13.91
C ALA A 341 15.73 0.57 -12.55
N LEU A 342 14.70 0.00 -11.93
CA LEU A 342 14.21 0.50 -10.63
C LEU A 342 15.14 0.17 -9.44
N GLY A 343 16.11 -0.73 -9.62
CA GLY A 343 17.05 -1.09 -8.56
C GLY A 343 16.46 -2.01 -7.50
N ASP A 344 16.95 -1.89 -6.26
CA ASP A 344 16.54 -2.74 -5.14
C ASP A 344 15.16 -2.34 -4.62
N TYR A 345 14.20 -3.25 -4.73
CA TYR A 345 12.83 -3.05 -4.23
C TYR A 345 12.76 -2.85 -2.70
N MET A 346 13.78 -3.26 -1.94
CA MET A 346 13.87 -2.93 -0.51
C MET A 346 14.05 -1.43 -0.27
N MET A 347 14.70 -0.73 -1.19
CA MET A 347 14.95 0.71 -1.09
C MET A 347 13.75 1.56 -1.54
N MET A 348 12.67 0.94 -2.03
CA MET A 348 11.46 1.68 -2.41
C MET A 348 10.65 2.10 -1.18
N PRO A 349 10.08 3.31 -1.19
CA PRO A 349 9.29 3.81 -0.08
C PRO A 349 7.98 3.05 0.10
N ARG A 350 7.55 2.92 1.34
CA ARG A 350 6.27 2.36 1.73
C ARG A 350 5.67 3.18 2.87
N ALA A 351 4.35 3.21 2.95
CA ALA A 351 3.65 3.92 4.02
C ALA A 351 2.39 3.17 4.48
N THR A 352 2.09 3.30 5.77
CA THR A 352 0.82 2.92 6.37
C THR A 352 0.19 4.17 6.96
N PHE A 353 -1.02 4.49 6.50
CA PHE A 353 -1.74 5.72 6.86
C PHE A 353 -2.60 5.54 8.13
N CYS A 354 -2.12 4.74 9.06
CA CYS A 354 -2.67 4.66 10.41
C CYS A 354 -2.36 5.93 11.22
N ASN A 355 -2.75 5.98 12.49
CA ASN A 355 -2.42 7.12 13.35
C ASN A 355 -1.69 6.62 14.62
N PRO A 356 -0.44 7.08 14.86
CA PRO A 356 0.38 7.91 13.97
C PRO A 356 0.73 7.22 12.63
N GLN A 357 1.05 8.01 11.59
CA GLN A 357 1.44 7.47 10.29
C GLN A 357 2.80 6.76 10.38
N VAL A 358 2.99 5.77 9.53
CA VAL A 358 4.28 5.07 9.36
C VAL A 358 4.74 5.23 7.92
N ALA A 359 6.02 5.53 7.75
CA ALA A 359 6.66 5.53 6.44
C ALA A 359 8.10 5.04 6.55
N SER A 360 8.54 4.23 5.60
CA SER A 360 9.87 3.63 5.62
C SER A 360 10.37 3.30 4.23
N PHE A 361 11.67 3.18 4.08
CA PHE A 361 12.33 2.48 3.00
C PHE A 361 13.59 1.78 3.52
N GLY A 362 14.11 0.87 2.73
CA GLY A 362 15.36 0.20 3.02
C GLY A 362 15.28 -0.81 4.15
N TYR A 363 16.42 -1.07 4.74
CA TYR A 363 16.65 -2.13 5.71
C TYR A 363 16.55 -1.61 7.13
N THR A 364 15.97 -2.42 8.02
CA THR A 364 16.08 -2.20 9.46
C THR A 364 17.51 -2.49 9.94
N GLU A 365 17.86 -2.02 11.14
CA GLU A 365 19.16 -2.33 11.76
C GLU A 365 19.44 -3.83 11.82
N GLU A 366 18.42 -4.63 12.18
CA GLU A 366 18.51 -6.10 12.25
C GLU A 366 18.80 -6.70 10.85
N GLN A 367 18.07 -6.24 9.83
CA GLN A 367 18.24 -6.73 8.46
C GLN A 367 19.60 -6.34 7.85
N VAL A 368 20.15 -5.16 8.18
CA VAL A 368 21.50 -4.77 7.74
C VAL A 368 22.52 -5.70 8.36
N LYS A 369 22.44 -5.94 9.66
CA LYS A 369 23.36 -6.85 10.39
C LYS A 369 23.30 -8.29 9.87
N GLU A 370 22.11 -8.76 9.48
CA GLU A 370 21.93 -10.08 8.88
C GLU A 370 22.51 -10.16 7.47
N LYS A 371 22.23 -9.15 6.62
CA LYS A 371 22.62 -9.13 5.21
C LYS A 371 24.11 -8.84 5.01
N TRP A 372 24.66 -7.96 5.85
CA TRP A 372 26.06 -7.52 5.79
C TRP A 372 26.70 -7.52 7.19
N PRO A 373 27.06 -8.70 7.73
CA PRO A 373 27.54 -8.84 9.12
C PRO A 373 28.80 -8.00 9.46
N ASP A 374 29.65 -7.78 8.45
CA ASP A 374 30.92 -7.04 8.61
C ASP A 374 30.78 -5.53 8.32
N ARG A 375 29.61 -5.07 7.92
CA ARG A 375 29.36 -3.65 7.63
C ARG A 375 29.08 -2.90 8.92
N GLU A 376 29.94 -1.94 9.25
CA GLU A 376 29.67 -1.03 10.35
C GLU A 376 28.56 -0.05 10.00
N ILE A 377 27.60 0.12 10.90
CA ILE A 377 26.47 1.02 10.73
C ILE A 377 26.34 2.00 11.88
N LYS A 378 25.78 3.15 11.59
CA LYS A 378 25.30 4.12 12.58
C LYS A 378 23.78 4.21 12.50
N VAL A 379 23.16 4.32 13.65
CA VAL A 379 21.71 4.48 13.79
C VAL A 379 21.44 5.70 14.64
N ALA A 380 20.55 6.56 14.19
CA ALA A 380 20.12 7.72 14.93
C ALA A 380 18.60 7.88 14.86
N SER A 381 18.00 8.26 15.98
CA SER A 381 16.55 8.44 16.08
C SER A 381 16.26 9.73 16.83
N PHE A 382 15.48 10.61 16.23
CA PHE A 382 15.05 11.87 16.83
C PHE A 382 13.55 11.83 17.13
N PRO A 383 13.12 11.99 18.39
CA PRO A 383 11.72 11.88 18.78
C PRO A 383 10.93 13.16 18.42
N PHE A 384 9.70 13.01 17.94
CA PHE A 384 8.84 14.16 17.66
C PHE A 384 8.48 14.97 18.92
N SER A 385 8.58 14.38 20.11
CA SER A 385 8.40 15.11 21.38
C SER A 385 9.44 16.21 21.62
N ALA A 386 10.58 16.16 20.94
CA ALA A 386 11.60 17.21 20.95
C ALA A 386 11.46 18.19 19.76
N ASN A 387 10.50 17.99 18.86
CA ASN A 387 10.26 18.86 17.72
C ASN A 387 9.20 19.93 18.03
N GLY A 388 9.56 21.20 17.93
CA GLY A 388 8.66 22.32 18.28
C GLY A 388 7.35 22.37 17.48
N LYS A 389 7.36 21.96 16.20
CA LYS A 389 6.15 21.90 15.39
C LYS A 389 5.23 20.77 15.84
N ALA A 390 5.78 19.59 16.12
CA ALA A 390 5.01 18.43 16.62
C ALA A 390 4.34 18.76 17.97
N VAL A 391 5.06 19.43 18.88
CA VAL A 391 4.52 19.92 20.15
C VAL A 391 3.37 20.90 19.93
N GLY A 392 3.53 21.85 19.01
CA GLY A 392 2.47 22.80 18.64
C GLY A 392 1.23 22.17 18.01
N LEU A 393 1.39 21.03 17.33
CA LEU A 393 0.28 20.25 16.75
C LEU A 393 -0.37 19.30 17.78
N ALA A 394 0.24 19.09 18.94
CA ALA A 394 -0.09 18.04 19.90
C ALA A 394 0.10 16.61 19.34
N GLU A 395 0.94 16.44 18.35
CA GLU A 395 1.23 15.16 17.66
C GLU A 395 2.70 14.75 17.93
N THR A 396 2.98 14.40 19.18
CA THR A 396 4.35 14.14 19.66
C THR A 396 4.75 12.67 19.69
N ASP A 397 3.83 11.76 19.40
CA ASP A 397 4.11 10.32 19.38
C ASP A 397 4.96 9.97 18.16
N GLY A 398 6.08 9.26 18.40
CA GLY A 398 6.94 8.73 17.35
C GLY A 398 8.29 9.41 17.17
N PHE A 399 8.94 9.12 16.06
CA PHE A 399 10.31 9.52 15.78
C PHE A 399 10.64 9.48 14.28
N ALA A 400 11.75 10.10 13.90
CA ALA A 400 12.47 9.89 12.64
C ALA A 400 13.75 9.10 12.93
N LYS A 401 13.89 7.88 12.37
CA LYS A 401 15.05 7.00 12.54
C LYS A 401 15.75 6.78 11.20
N ILE A 402 17.08 6.92 11.19
CA ILE A 402 17.93 6.68 10.04
C ILE A 402 18.93 5.57 10.38
N VAL A 403 19.12 4.64 9.44
CA VAL A 403 20.16 3.62 9.45
C VAL A 403 21.12 3.94 8.31
N ALA A 404 22.38 4.16 8.61
CA ALA A 404 23.38 4.59 7.63
C ALA A 404 24.68 3.79 7.77
N ASP A 405 25.42 3.72 6.68
CA ASP A 405 26.78 3.24 6.67
C ASP A 405 27.68 4.13 7.57
N ALA A 406 28.55 3.51 8.35
CA ALA A 406 29.37 4.23 9.33
C ALA A 406 30.52 5.03 8.71
N GLU A 407 31.04 4.58 7.55
CA GLU A 407 32.19 5.18 6.87
C GLU A 407 31.75 6.35 5.96
N PHE A 408 30.75 6.11 5.10
CA PHE A 408 30.37 7.07 4.05
C PHE A 408 29.08 7.82 4.36
N GLY A 409 28.29 7.38 5.34
CA GLY A 409 26.98 7.96 5.64
C GLY A 409 25.89 7.65 4.61
N GLU A 410 26.10 6.62 3.77
CA GLU A 410 25.10 6.12 2.82
C GLU A 410 23.81 5.70 3.55
N LEU A 411 22.67 6.09 3.00
CA LEU A 411 21.37 5.74 3.56
C LEU A 411 21.05 4.26 3.27
N LEU A 412 21.00 3.43 4.31
CA LEU A 412 20.65 2.01 4.22
C LEU A 412 19.18 1.76 4.55
N GLY A 413 18.58 2.65 5.29
CA GLY A 413 17.17 2.63 5.63
C GLY A 413 16.72 3.85 6.41
N ALA A 414 15.44 4.14 6.32
CA ALA A 414 14.78 5.16 7.13
C ALA A 414 13.41 4.67 7.59
N HIS A 415 13.08 4.93 8.84
CA HIS A 415 11.87 4.44 9.49
C HIS A 415 11.26 5.57 10.31
N LEU A 416 10.16 6.13 9.81
CA LEU A 416 9.46 7.24 10.42
C LEU A 416 8.12 6.76 10.97
N VAL A 417 7.79 7.20 12.17
CA VAL A 417 6.45 7.02 12.75
C VAL A 417 6.04 8.32 13.42
N GLY A 418 4.94 8.92 12.99
CA GLY A 418 4.47 10.21 13.51
C GLY A 418 3.61 10.98 12.52
N ALA A 419 3.34 12.25 12.85
CA ALA A 419 2.58 13.15 11.99
C ALA A 419 3.24 13.30 10.61
N ASN A 420 2.44 13.13 9.54
CA ASN A 420 2.87 13.32 8.17
C ASN A 420 4.12 12.51 7.77
N ALA A 421 4.38 11.37 8.39
CA ALA A 421 5.56 10.55 8.12
C ALA A 421 5.70 10.21 6.62
N SER A 422 4.58 9.97 5.92
CA SER A 422 4.54 9.69 4.48
C SER A 422 5.05 10.84 3.60
N GLU A 423 4.85 12.08 4.04
CA GLU A 423 5.35 13.26 3.33
C GLU A 423 6.83 13.53 3.65
N LEU A 424 7.23 13.29 4.91
CA LEU A 424 8.59 13.55 5.39
C LEU A 424 9.62 12.58 4.79
N LEU A 425 9.23 11.36 4.44
CA LEU A 425 10.13 10.33 3.94
C LEU A 425 10.74 10.70 2.58
N ASN A 426 10.04 11.48 1.74
CA ASN A 426 10.42 11.73 0.35
C ASN A 426 11.77 12.46 0.21
N GLU A 427 12.16 13.29 1.16
CA GLU A 427 13.49 13.92 1.20
C GLU A 427 14.60 12.85 1.30
N LEU A 428 14.42 11.86 2.16
CA LEU A 428 15.36 10.76 2.36
C LEU A 428 15.39 9.82 1.15
N VAL A 429 14.22 9.57 0.51
CA VAL A 429 14.12 8.80 -0.73
C VAL A 429 14.89 9.48 -1.86
N LEU A 430 14.73 10.80 -2.00
CA LEU A 430 15.47 11.56 -3.02
C LEU A 430 16.99 11.48 -2.76
N ALA A 431 17.41 11.66 -1.51
CA ALA A 431 18.81 11.57 -1.13
C ALA A 431 19.39 10.18 -1.44
N GLN A 432 18.68 9.13 -1.08
CA GLN A 432 19.11 7.75 -1.33
C GLN A 432 19.21 7.44 -2.84
N ASN A 433 18.21 7.82 -3.63
CA ASN A 433 18.20 7.53 -5.08
C ASN A 433 19.31 8.25 -5.88
N TRP A 434 19.88 9.30 -5.32
CA TRP A 434 20.93 10.11 -5.95
C TRP A 434 22.26 10.07 -5.21
N ASP A 435 22.49 9.00 -4.44
CA ASP A 435 23.74 8.73 -3.70
C ASP A 435 24.18 9.89 -2.80
N LEU A 436 23.22 10.71 -2.31
CA LEU A 436 23.48 11.69 -1.26
C LEU A 436 23.56 10.96 0.08
N THR A 437 24.36 11.52 0.97
CA THR A 437 24.59 10.95 2.30
C THR A 437 23.81 11.69 3.37
N THR A 438 23.86 11.19 4.59
CA THR A 438 23.29 11.89 5.75
C THR A 438 23.93 13.25 6.00
N ASN A 439 25.17 13.50 5.51
CA ASN A 439 25.84 14.78 5.63
C ASN A 439 25.16 15.89 4.81
N GLU A 440 24.72 15.60 3.59
CA GLU A 440 24.02 16.57 2.75
C GLU A 440 22.67 16.94 3.39
N ILE A 441 21.97 15.97 3.95
CA ILE A 441 20.68 16.21 4.66
C ILE A 441 20.93 17.09 5.90
N ALA A 442 21.90 16.73 6.74
CA ALA A 442 22.23 17.45 7.96
C ALA A 442 22.64 18.92 7.69
N ARG A 443 23.32 19.18 6.56
CA ARG A 443 23.78 20.52 6.16
C ARG A 443 22.72 21.32 5.41
N SER A 444 21.66 20.69 4.93
CA SER A 444 20.57 21.39 4.25
C SER A 444 19.77 22.22 5.23
N VAL A 445 19.46 23.47 4.82
CA VAL A 445 18.65 24.37 5.65
C VAL A 445 17.19 23.94 5.59
N HIS A 446 16.62 23.56 6.72
CA HIS A 446 15.21 23.23 6.85
C HIS A 446 14.41 24.44 7.34
N ILE A 447 13.18 24.56 6.87
CA ILE A 447 12.27 25.63 7.28
C ILE A 447 11.90 25.43 8.75
N HIS A 448 11.95 26.49 9.55
CA HIS A 448 11.50 26.52 10.94
C HIS A 448 10.17 27.29 11.08
N PRO A 449 9.17 26.77 11.85
CA PRO A 449 9.12 25.44 12.46
C PRO A 449 8.45 24.41 11.53
N THR A 450 9.06 23.25 11.37
CA THR A 450 8.51 22.14 10.57
C THR A 450 8.78 20.80 11.22
N LEU A 451 8.02 19.78 10.79
CA LEU A 451 8.26 18.39 11.18
C LEU A 451 9.55 17.83 10.54
N SER A 452 9.95 18.34 9.36
CA SER A 452 11.16 17.91 8.66
C SER A 452 12.45 18.20 9.42
N GLU A 453 12.43 19.14 10.39
CA GLU A 453 13.58 19.35 11.28
C GLU A 453 13.93 18.10 12.09
N ALA A 454 12.97 17.18 12.34
CA ALA A 454 13.24 15.89 12.97
C ALA A 454 14.11 14.98 12.07
N VAL A 455 13.91 15.02 10.75
CA VAL A 455 14.73 14.30 9.77
C VAL A 455 16.16 14.85 9.76
N LYS A 456 16.30 16.17 9.75
CA LYS A 456 17.60 16.85 9.84
C LYS A 456 18.35 16.48 11.14
N GLU A 457 17.67 16.49 12.29
CA GLU A 457 18.28 16.13 13.58
C GLU A 457 18.69 14.64 13.61
N ALA A 458 17.90 13.74 13.05
CA ALA A 458 18.30 12.34 12.90
C ALA A 458 19.56 12.20 12.03
N ALA A 459 19.66 12.97 10.92
CA ALA A 459 20.86 13.00 10.09
C ALA A 459 22.08 13.55 10.85
N HIS A 460 21.92 14.61 11.66
CA HIS A 460 22.97 15.10 12.57
C HIS A 460 23.39 14.01 13.57
N GLY A 461 22.46 13.18 14.04
CA GLY A 461 22.74 12.06 14.93
C GLY A 461 23.68 11.01 14.33
N ILE A 462 23.59 10.76 13.01
CA ILE A 462 24.53 9.88 12.30
C ILE A 462 25.96 10.48 12.33
N ALA A 463 26.08 11.80 12.22
CA ALA A 463 27.35 12.51 12.36
C ALA A 463 27.88 12.59 13.81
N GLY A 464 27.11 12.08 14.79
CA GLY A 464 27.50 12.00 16.19
C GLY A 464 27.10 13.21 17.04
N HIS A 465 26.25 14.12 16.51
CA HIS A 465 25.79 15.29 17.25
C HIS A 465 24.38 15.69 16.83
N MET A 466 23.41 15.46 17.68
CA MET A 466 22.11 16.13 17.58
C MET A 466 22.19 17.46 18.31
N ILE A 467 21.57 18.50 17.75
CA ILE A 467 21.65 19.85 18.32
C ILE A 467 20.55 20.04 19.38
N ASN A 468 19.37 19.47 19.12
CA ASN A 468 18.18 19.72 19.94
C ASN A 468 17.76 18.50 20.79
N LEU A 469 18.67 17.58 21.08
CA LEU A 469 18.42 16.42 21.94
C LEU A 469 19.56 16.20 22.93
#